data_b5550038baebceed39e4e9cb67b05547
#
_entry.id   b5550038baebceed39e4e9cb67b05547
#
_cell.length_a   1.000
_cell.length_b   1.000
_cell.length_c   1.000
_cell.angle_alpha   90.00
_cell.angle_beta   90.00
_cell.angle_gamma   90.00
#
_symmetry.space_group_name_H-M   'P 1'
#
loop_
_entity.id
_entity.type
_entity.pdbx_description
1 polymer ?
#
loop_
_entity_poly.entity_id
_entity_poly.type
_entity_poly.pdbx_seq_one_letter_code
_entity_poly.pdbx_strand_id
1 'polypeptide(L)'
;MKRVTLLLIFLLAIITVVSKSYGLRYSRQLTITTTSLPGGTEGQAYSSRIAATGGTTPYTYTASVLPSGLSINSSTGAITGTPAQSAVGTVSVSFTVKDSTKPTQKSATLNLRIMIAAATVAPTLSIKTSSLPGGISGVAYAGSVTASGGTSPYSFSASGLPSGLSISSSTGSITGTTTSIGTSAVTVTVTDSTQPTMQRATATLSITISTASAGVQCGNMSIGNLASLNGYIPFPTSNVWNTNIASAAVDSSSATIISALTGSHLHPDFDTPADGGDGIPYVVVDSNATPGVKINMNGYPDESDITLYPIPLTAPIEGTPSNCSTNGDDHVLVLDKAKCWIYETWATELCNGTWSASNGAIWDLTTSERRPYGWTSADAAGLPVFPGLVRYDEVAAGAINHAIRVTVNNTKSDSNGGYFVTPATHAAGNSASTSNIIGMRLRLKASFNISSYSASNQVILKAMQQYGLIVADNGSNMYFQGTPDSRWNDSDLHNLGNVDASAFEVVQMGTKYDAGTAPTGAVPVISNFTASQTSVAAGTPVTLTWTVSGDSYDFIDVVGPVRGGSQTVTPAKTTTYALNSTNQYGRSTEQVTVTVK
;
A
#
# COMPACT_ATOMS: atom_id res chain seq x y z
N MET A 1 -25.55 -14.14 81.35
CA MET A 1 -25.39 -14.86 80.07
C MET A 1 -24.98 -16.37 80.19
N LYS A 2 -24.51 -16.86 81.30
CA LYS A 2 -24.08 -18.28 81.48
C LYS A 2 -25.23 -19.27 81.83
N ARG A 3 -26.43 -18.80 82.20
CA ARG A 3 -27.55 -19.70 82.61
C ARG A 3 -28.52 -20.01 81.45
N VAL A 4 -28.55 -19.23 80.38
CA VAL A 4 -29.43 -19.47 79.23
C VAL A 4 -28.84 -20.47 78.23
N THR A 5 -27.50 -20.54 78.12
CA THR A 5 -26.78 -21.48 77.25
C THR A 5 -26.89 -22.94 77.73
N LEU A 6 -26.98 -23.15 79.06
CA LEU A 6 -27.06 -24.50 79.59
C LEU A 6 -28.44 -25.16 79.43
N LEU A 7 -29.50 -24.33 79.37
CA LEU A 7 -30.88 -24.85 79.18
C LEU A 7 -31.14 -25.22 77.71
N LEU A 8 -30.47 -24.56 76.74
CA LEU A 8 -30.58 -24.85 75.30
C LEU A 8 -29.86 -26.14 74.93
N ILE A 9 -28.71 -26.44 75.58
CA ILE A 9 -27.96 -27.71 75.37
C ILE A 9 -28.69 -28.90 75.89
N PHE A 10 -29.40 -28.77 77.04
CA PHE A 10 -30.23 -29.86 77.58
C PHE A 10 -31.45 -30.16 76.74
N LEU A 11 -32.10 -29.13 76.15
CA LEU A 11 -33.23 -29.29 75.26
C LEU A 11 -32.85 -29.93 73.91
N LEU A 12 -31.65 -29.62 73.39
CA LEU A 12 -31.12 -30.22 72.18
C LEU A 12 -30.68 -31.66 72.36
N ALA A 13 -30.18 -32.05 73.57
CA ALA A 13 -29.82 -33.41 73.94
C ALA A 13 -31.06 -34.31 74.10
N ILE A 14 -32.17 -33.81 74.66
CA ILE A 14 -33.41 -34.55 74.78
C ILE A 14 -34.05 -34.83 73.42
N ILE A 15 -34.03 -33.87 72.50
CA ILE A 15 -34.54 -34.04 71.12
C ILE A 15 -33.71 -35.10 70.39
N THR A 16 -32.39 -35.17 70.58
CA THR A 16 -31.53 -36.14 69.90
C THR A 16 -31.69 -37.55 70.48
N VAL A 17 -31.96 -37.71 71.79
CA VAL A 17 -32.17 -39.00 72.42
C VAL A 17 -33.58 -39.54 72.10
N VAL A 18 -34.60 -38.74 72.07
CA VAL A 18 -35.99 -39.14 71.69
C VAL A 18 -36.08 -39.52 70.21
N SER A 19 -35.33 -38.87 69.34
CA SER A 19 -35.30 -39.22 67.91
C SER A 19 -34.63 -40.58 67.64
N LYS A 20 -33.74 -41.01 68.51
CA LYS A 20 -33.02 -42.31 68.38
C LYS A 20 -33.88 -43.48 68.86
N SER A 21 -34.88 -43.27 69.76
CA SER A 21 -35.68 -44.37 70.36
C SER A 21 -36.94 -44.72 69.55
N TYR A 22 -37.43 -43.83 68.65
CA TYR A 22 -38.69 -44.11 67.95
C TYR A 22 -38.58 -44.31 66.46
N GLY A 23 -37.40 -44.41 65.90
CA GLY A 23 -37.25 -44.71 64.45
C GLY A 23 -38.05 -43.80 63.51
N LEU A 24 -38.34 -42.56 63.94
CA LEU A 24 -39.02 -41.55 63.09
C LEU A 24 -38.06 -41.15 61.98
N ARG A 25 -38.05 -41.93 60.91
CA ARG A 25 -37.52 -41.49 59.65
C ARG A 25 -38.37 -40.28 59.18
N TYR A 26 -37.90 -39.08 59.46
CA TYR A 26 -38.41 -37.90 58.75
C TYR A 26 -38.05 -38.10 57.28
N SER A 27 -38.95 -38.69 56.53
CA SER A 27 -38.84 -38.74 55.09
C SER A 27 -38.90 -37.28 54.59
N ARG A 28 -37.72 -36.71 54.31
CA ARG A 28 -37.67 -35.37 53.66
C ARG A 28 -38.62 -35.38 52.46
N GLN A 29 -39.46 -34.35 52.35
CA GLN A 29 -40.36 -34.20 51.22
C GLN A 29 -39.56 -34.28 49.90
N LEU A 30 -40.04 -35.05 48.95
CA LEU A 30 -39.45 -35.09 47.62
C LEU A 30 -39.57 -33.72 46.96
N THR A 31 -38.45 -33.15 46.51
CA THR A 31 -38.39 -31.81 45.93
C THR A 31 -37.43 -31.81 44.79
N ILE A 32 -37.78 -31.14 43.67
CA ILE A 32 -36.85 -30.84 42.59
C ILE A 32 -35.99 -29.64 43.01
N THR A 33 -34.67 -29.80 42.94
CA THR A 33 -33.69 -28.77 43.36
C THR A 33 -33.16 -27.92 42.21
N THR A 34 -33.34 -28.35 40.97
CA THR A 34 -32.98 -27.56 39.78
C THR A 34 -33.96 -26.37 39.68
N THR A 35 -33.46 -25.15 39.68
CA THR A 35 -34.23 -23.90 39.64
C THR A 35 -34.30 -23.27 38.26
N SER A 36 -33.33 -23.58 37.38
CA SER A 36 -33.28 -23.11 36.00
C SER A 36 -32.53 -24.10 35.11
N LEU A 37 -32.75 -24.00 33.81
CA LEU A 37 -32.04 -24.73 32.80
C LEU A 37 -31.31 -23.75 31.88
N PRO A 38 -30.10 -24.07 31.41
CA PRO A 38 -29.37 -23.22 30.45
C PRO A 38 -30.14 -23.12 29.13
N GLY A 39 -29.91 -22.04 28.37
CA GLY A 39 -30.36 -21.96 26.99
C GLY A 39 -29.54 -22.90 26.08
N GLY A 40 -30.11 -23.27 24.95
CA GLY A 40 -29.47 -24.01 23.88
C GLY A 40 -29.47 -23.21 22.59
N THR A 41 -28.76 -23.73 21.58
CA THR A 41 -28.77 -23.19 20.22
C THR A 41 -29.18 -24.30 19.25
N GLU A 42 -29.97 -23.98 18.25
CA GLU A 42 -30.33 -24.87 17.16
C GLU A 42 -29.08 -25.52 16.54
N GLY A 43 -29.13 -26.83 16.31
CA GLY A 43 -28.05 -27.60 15.71
C GLY A 43 -26.84 -27.86 16.60
N GLN A 44 -26.80 -27.32 17.83
CA GLN A 44 -25.69 -27.53 18.78
C GLN A 44 -26.08 -28.55 19.87
N ALA A 45 -25.09 -29.33 20.31
CA ALA A 45 -25.32 -30.31 21.37
C ALA A 45 -25.75 -29.62 22.67
N TYR A 46 -26.87 -30.07 23.25
CA TYR A 46 -27.38 -29.60 24.51
C TYR A 46 -27.19 -30.66 25.61
N SER A 47 -26.77 -30.22 26.77
CA SER A 47 -26.64 -31.08 27.96
C SER A 47 -27.02 -30.30 29.22
N SER A 48 -27.95 -30.88 30.00
CA SER A 48 -28.33 -30.37 31.31
C SER A 48 -28.89 -31.54 32.17
N ARG A 49 -29.37 -31.23 33.39
CA ARG A 49 -29.89 -32.27 34.30
C ARG A 49 -30.94 -31.70 35.26
N ILE A 50 -32.01 -32.46 35.51
CA ILE A 50 -32.92 -32.25 36.60
C ILE A 50 -32.41 -33.01 37.83
N ALA A 51 -32.26 -32.31 38.96
CA ALA A 51 -31.85 -32.87 40.23
C ALA A 51 -32.99 -32.82 41.22
N ALA A 52 -33.08 -33.79 42.10
CA ALA A 52 -34.06 -33.89 43.16
C ALA A 52 -33.44 -34.33 44.48
N THR A 53 -34.11 -34.03 45.59
CA THR A 53 -33.71 -34.45 46.95
C THR A 53 -34.96 -34.84 47.76
N GLY A 54 -34.75 -35.58 48.83
CA GLY A 54 -35.85 -36.12 49.68
C GLY A 54 -36.48 -37.37 49.09
N GLY A 55 -37.56 -37.87 49.70
CA GLY A 55 -38.18 -39.14 49.29
C GLY A 55 -37.24 -40.36 49.43
N THR A 56 -37.55 -41.42 48.69
CA THR A 56 -36.80 -42.69 48.68
C THR A 56 -36.23 -42.95 47.28
N THR A 57 -34.94 -43.14 47.17
CA THR A 57 -34.28 -43.51 45.90
C THR A 57 -34.54 -44.96 45.53
N PRO A 58 -34.47 -45.36 44.22
CA PRO A 58 -34.16 -44.52 43.06
C PRO A 58 -35.30 -43.61 42.64
N TYR A 59 -34.96 -42.52 41.92
CA TYR A 59 -35.93 -41.60 41.34
C TYR A 59 -36.21 -41.95 39.87
N THR A 60 -37.45 -41.63 39.45
CA THR A 60 -37.82 -41.67 38.01
C THR A 60 -38.19 -40.27 37.55
N TYR A 61 -37.58 -39.82 36.44
CA TYR A 61 -37.76 -38.49 35.88
C TYR A 61 -38.59 -38.56 34.60
N THR A 62 -39.55 -37.63 34.49
CA THR A 62 -40.32 -37.45 33.26
C THR A 62 -40.44 -35.93 32.93
N ALA A 63 -40.61 -35.61 31.68
CA ALA A 63 -40.90 -34.28 31.20
C ALA A 63 -42.17 -34.30 30.35
N SER A 64 -42.92 -33.19 30.31
CA SER A 64 -44.12 -33.04 29.45
C SER A 64 -43.66 -33.07 27.97
N VAL A 65 -43.47 -31.90 27.37
CA VAL A 65 -42.96 -31.77 25.99
C VAL A 65 -41.62 -31.02 26.04
N LEU A 66 -40.54 -31.71 25.65
CA LEU A 66 -39.23 -31.09 25.50
C LEU A 66 -39.15 -30.42 24.12
N PRO A 67 -38.25 -29.41 23.96
CA PRO A 67 -37.89 -28.91 22.64
C PRO A 67 -37.52 -30.07 21.71
N SER A 68 -37.98 -30.00 20.45
CA SER A 68 -37.72 -31.04 19.44
C SER A 68 -36.22 -31.31 19.32
N GLY A 69 -35.81 -32.58 19.34
CA GLY A 69 -34.40 -33.02 19.29
C GLY A 69 -33.79 -33.22 20.69
N LEU A 70 -34.50 -32.89 21.79
CA LEU A 70 -34.04 -33.18 23.17
C LEU A 70 -34.83 -34.32 23.79
N SER A 71 -34.16 -35.08 24.66
CA SER A 71 -34.75 -36.18 25.45
C SER A 71 -34.27 -36.12 26.88
N ILE A 72 -35.11 -36.68 27.82
CA ILE A 72 -34.73 -36.86 29.23
C ILE A 72 -34.46 -38.33 29.50
N ASN A 73 -33.39 -38.60 30.17
CA ASN A 73 -33.11 -39.93 30.71
C ASN A 73 -33.91 -40.15 32.00
N SER A 74 -34.81 -41.13 31.97
CA SER A 74 -35.75 -41.39 33.07
C SER A 74 -35.10 -41.82 34.37
N SER A 75 -33.89 -42.38 34.39
CA SER A 75 -33.19 -42.84 35.59
C SER A 75 -32.21 -41.79 36.14
N THR A 76 -31.64 -40.92 35.30
CA THR A 76 -30.62 -39.96 35.72
C THR A 76 -31.09 -38.52 35.75
N GLY A 77 -32.19 -38.21 35.09
CA GLY A 77 -32.67 -36.84 34.92
C GLY A 77 -31.86 -36.01 33.94
N ALA A 78 -30.91 -36.61 33.22
CA ALA A 78 -30.10 -35.91 32.19
C ALA A 78 -30.98 -35.57 31.00
N ILE A 79 -30.88 -34.33 30.53
CA ILE A 79 -31.51 -33.82 29.31
C ILE A 79 -30.43 -33.65 28.27
N THR A 80 -30.49 -34.38 27.17
CA THR A 80 -29.48 -34.38 26.12
C THR A 80 -30.11 -34.44 24.75
N GLY A 81 -29.35 -34.02 23.72
CA GLY A 81 -29.75 -34.05 22.31
C GLY A 81 -29.23 -32.87 21.56
N THR A 82 -29.73 -32.71 20.34
CA THR A 82 -29.43 -31.55 19.45
C THR A 82 -30.78 -30.91 19.07
N PRO A 83 -31.06 -29.67 19.52
CA PRO A 83 -32.32 -29.01 19.20
C PRO A 83 -32.51 -28.86 17.69
N ALA A 84 -33.65 -29.25 17.18
CA ALA A 84 -34.01 -29.08 15.77
C ALA A 84 -34.43 -27.60 15.50
N GLN A 85 -34.50 -27.21 14.24
CA GLN A 85 -34.97 -25.86 13.82
C GLN A 85 -36.36 -25.55 14.34
N SER A 86 -37.25 -26.52 14.36
CA SER A 86 -38.60 -26.39 14.92
C SER A 86 -38.63 -26.15 16.43
N ALA A 87 -37.52 -26.28 17.12
CA ALA A 87 -37.37 -26.06 18.55
C ALA A 87 -37.03 -24.60 18.94
N VAL A 88 -36.73 -23.73 17.97
CA VAL A 88 -36.36 -22.33 18.22
C VAL A 88 -37.50 -21.61 18.95
N GLY A 89 -37.15 -20.97 20.06
CA GLY A 89 -38.12 -20.29 20.95
C GLY A 89 -38.00 -20.74 22.40
N THR A 90 -38.95 -20.38 23.20
CA THR A 90 -39.01 -20.75 24.64
C THR A 90 -40.14 -21.73 24.89
N VAL A 91 -39.78 -22.88 25.42
CA VAL A 91 -40.74 -23.93 25.81
C VAL A 91 -40.79 -24.01 27.33
N SER A 92 -42.00 -24.00 27.91
CA SER A 92 -42.24 -24.30 29.34
C SER A 92 -42.45 -25.80 29.48
N VAL A 93 -41.56 -26.45 30.20
CA VAL A 93 -41.58 -27.90 30.37
C VAL A 93 -41.91 -28.25 31.82
N SER A 94 -42.91 -29.11 32.02
CA SER A 94 -43.29 -29.63 33.33
C SER A 94 -42.44 -30.89 33.60
N PHE A 95 -41.50 -30.80 34.53
CA PHE A 95 -40.69 -31.94 34.99
C PHE A 95 -41.33 -32.58 36.21
N THR A 96 -41.50 -33.88 36.19
CA THR A 96 -42.01 -34.64 37.31
C THR A 96 -40.97 -35.68 37.74
N VAL A 97 -40.68 -35.71 39.04
CA VAL A 97 -39.85 -36.73 39.68
C VAL A 97 -40.72 -37.56 40.58
N LYS A 98 -40.62 -38.87 40.48
CA LYS A 98 -41.23 -39.84 41.40
C LYS A 98 -40.17 -40.59 42.15
N ASP A 99 -40.43 -40.85 43.43
CA ASP A 99 -39.56 -41.69 44.28
C ASP A 99 -39.99 -43.16 44.26
N SER A 100 -39.27 -44.03 44.96
CA SER A 100 -39.57 -45.47 45.07
C SER A 100 -40.34 -45.84 46.34
N THR A 101 -40.95 -44.88 47.03
CA THR A 101 -41.71 -45.15 48.28
C THR A 101 -42.87 -46.13 48.06
N LYS A 102 -43.04 -47.10 48.97
CA LYS A 102 -44.13 -48.08 48.95
C LYS A 102 -45.10 -47.80 50.12
N PRO A 103 -46.41 -48.06 50.01
CA PRO A 103 -47.10 -48.59 48.81
C PRO A 103 -47.39 -47.53 47.75
N THR A 104 -47.26 -46.21 48.08
CA THR A 104 -47.58 -45.11 47.14
C THR A 104 -46.35 -44.24 46.93
N GLN A 105 -45.88 -44.13 45.66
CA GLN A 105 -44.80 -43.26 45.28
C GLN A 105 -45.14 -41.80 45.55
N LYS A 106 -44.20 -41.01 46.07
CA LYS A 106 -44.30 -39.56 46.16
C LYS A 106 -43.89 -38.94 44.82
N SER A 107 -44.45 -37.82 44.46
CA SER A 107 -44.10 -37.05 43.25
C SER A 107 -43.86 -35.60 43.58
N ALA A 108 -42.94 -34.99 42.85
CA ALA A 108 -42.70 -33.55 42.82
C ALA A 108 -42.68 -33.08 41.38
N THR A 109 -43.33 -31.96 41.10
CA THR A 109 -43.42 -31.37 39.76
C THR A 109 -43.00 -29.92 39.81
N LEU A 110 -42.21 -29.49 38.80
CA LEU A 110 -41.75 -28.11 38.65
C LEU A 110 -41.73 -27.74 37.18
N ASN A 111 -42.22 -26.54 36.86
CA ASN A 111 -42.17 -25.99 35.52
C ASN A 111 -40.87 -25.17 35.34
N LEU A 112 -40.08 -25.52 34.36
CA LEU A 112 -38.87 -24.79 33.95
C LEU A 112 -38.98 -24.40 32.48
N ARG A 113 -38.28 -23.33 32.11
CA ARG A 113 -38.20 -22.88 30.72
C ARG A 113 -36.87 -23.34 30.10
N ILE A 114 -36.94 -23.80 28.86
CA ILE A 114 -35.78 -24.02 28.00
C ILE A 114 -35.93 -23.08 26.82
N MET A 115 -34.97 -22.20 26.60
CA MET A 115 -34.90 -21.32 25.45
C MET A 115 -33.89 -21.91 24.43
N ILE A 116 -34.32 -22.06 23.19
CA ILE A 116 -33.47 -22.44 22.09
C ILE A 116 -33.36 -21.23 21.17
N ALA A 117 -32.14 -20.71 21.04
CA ALA A 117 -31.82 -19.65 20.08
C ALA A 117 -31.71 -20.22 18.67
N ALA A 118 -32.06 -19.44 17.66
CA ALA A 118 -31.78 -19.78 16.28
C ALA A 118 -30.25 -19.84 16.04
N ALA A 119 -29.81 -20.72 15.16
CA ALA A 119 -28.46 -20.68 14.68
C ALA A 119 -28.23 -19.37 13.94
N THR A 120 -27.15 -18.64 14.27
CA THR A 120 -26.76 -17.47 13.50
C THR A 120 -26.22 -17.93 12.15
N VAL A 121 -26.88 -17.56 11.07
CA VAL A 121 -26.36 -17.80 9.71
C VAL A 121 -25.18 -16.85 9.52
N ALA A 122 -23.99 -17.40 9.36
CA ALA A 122 -22.81 -16.60 9.02
C ALA A 122 -23.07 -15.89 7.69
N PRO A 123 -22.68 -14.62 7.54
CA PRO A 123 -22.78 -13.92 6.25
C PRO A 123 -22.08 -14.73 5.14
N THR A 124 -22.57 -14.61 3.91
CA THR A 124 -21.99 -15.32 2.78
C THR A 124 -20.51 -14.95 2.60
N LEU A 125 -19.63 -15.93 2.56
CA LEU A 125 -18.20 -15.73 2.32
C LEU A 125 -17.96 -15.22 0.90
N SER A 126 -17.16 -14.19 0.74
CA SER A 126 -16.80 -13.61 -0.55
C SER A 126 -15.34 -13.14 -0.56
N ILE A 127 -14.67 -13.26 -1.71
CA ILE A 127 -13.36 -12.66 -1.97
C ILE A 127 -13.59 -11.20 -2.34
N LYS A 128 -12.88 -10.28 -1.69
CA LYS A 128 -12.97 -8.83 -1.93
C LYS A 128 -11.97 -8.33 -2.95
N THR A 129 -10.83 -8.98 -3.06
CA THR A 129 -9.80 -8.63 -4.02
C THR A 129 -10.32 -8.82 -5.44
N SER A 130 -10.34 -7.76 -6.24
CA SER A 130 -10.79 -7.75 -7.64
C SER A 130 -9.62 -7.86 -8.64
N SER A 131 -8.41 -7.46 -8.23
CA SER A 131 -7.19 -7.54 -9.05
C SER A 131 -5.97 -7.81 -8.16
N LEU A 132 -4.92 -8.36 -8.77
CA LEU A 132 -3.61 -8.51 -8.15
C LEU A 132 -2.61 -7.58 -8.86
N PRO A 133 -1.61 -7.04 -8.14
CA PRO A 133 -0.61 -6.18 -8.76
C PRO A 133 0.17 -6.93 -9.84
N GLY A 134 0.68 -6.20 -10.83
CA GLY A 134 1.68 -6.71 -11.75
C GLY A 134 3.01 -6.94 -11.03
N GLY A 135 3.86 -7.78 -11.62
CA GLY A 135 5.21 -8.04 -11.13
C GLY A 135 6.24 -7.92 -12.24
N ILE A 136 7.51 -7.96 -11.85
CA ILE A 136 8.66 -7.94 -12.76
C ILE A 136 9.44 -9.23 -12.58
N SER A 137 9.85 -9.83 -13.70
CA SER A 137 10.68 -11.04 -13.71
C SER A 137 11.98 -10.84 -12.93
N GLY A 138 12.27 -11.73 -12.00
CA GLY A 138 13.47 -11.67 -11.16
C GLY A 138 13.40 -10.73 -9.96
N VAL A 139 12.32 -9.95 -9.81
CA VAL A 139 12.07 -9.07 -8.64
C VAL A 139 11.12 -9.77 -7.66
N ALA A 140 11.31 -9.51 -6.36
CA ALA A 140 10.41 -10.02 -5.34
C ALA A 140 9.00 -9.49 -5.56
N TYR A 141 8.03 -10.41 -5.66
CA TYR A 141 6.61 -10.10 -5.81
C TYR A 141 5.93 -10.03 -4.46
N ALA A 142 5.01 -9.10 -4.31
CA ALA A 142 4.11 -9.03 -3.19
C ALA A 142 2.70 -8.64 -3.65
N GLY A 143 1.72 -9.43 -3.21
CA GLY A 143 0.30 -9.19 -3.43
C GLY A 143 -0.49 -9.79 -2.28
N SER A 144 -1.78 -9.50 -2.17
CA SER A 144 -2.62 -10.07 -1.12
C SER A 144 -4.04 -10.31 -1.60
N VAL A 145 -4.66 -11.33 -1.02
CA VAL A 145 -6.07 -11.66 -1.22
C VAL A 145 -6.80 -11.45 0.09
N THR A 146 -7.93 -10.74 0.04
CA THR A 146 -8.80 -10.49 1.18
C THR A 146 -10.17 -11.10 0.97
N ALA A 147 -10.81 -11.47 2.08
CA ALA A 147 -12.16 -12.02 2.09
C ALA A 147 -13.03 -11.33 3.13
N SER A 148 -14.34 -11.44 2.99
CA SER A 148 -15.31 -10.97 3.96
C SER A 148 -16.52 -11.90 4.02
N GLY A 149 -17.28 -11.82 5.11
CA GLY A 149 -18.37 -12.76 5.39
C GLY A 149 -17.84 -14.09 5.91
N GLY A 150 -18.72 -15.08 6.06
CA GLY A 150 -18.38 -16.34 6.72
C GLY A 150 -17.95 -16.16 8.18
N THR A 151 -17.20 -17.12 8.68
CA THR A 151 -16.67 -17.14 10.06
C THR A 151 -15.15 -17.23 10.04
N SER A 152 -14.46 -16.27 10.65
CA SER A 152 -13.00 -16.29 10.84
C SER A 152 -12.57 -17.43 11.79
N PRO A 153 -11.35 -18.01 11.66
CA PRO A 153 -10.30 -17.67 10.69
C PRO A 153 -10.57 -18.18 9.28
N TYR A 154 -9.94 -17.52 8.29
CA TYR A 154 -9.96 -17.96 6.90
C TYR A 154 -8.73 -18.79 6.55
N SER A 155 -8.89 -19.70 5.59
CA SER A 155 -7.80 -20.41 4.95
C SER A 155 -7.78 -20.12 3.46
N PHE A 156 -6.60 -19.75 2.95
CA PHE A 156 -6.37 -19.34 1.56
C PHE A 156 -5.59 -20.40 0.80
N SER A 157 -5.94 -20.61 -0.45
CA SER A 157 -5.16 -21.40 -1.39
C SER A 157 -5.25 -20.80 -2.79
N ALA A 158 -4.26 -21.04 -3.63
CA ALA A 158 -4.26 -20.59 -5.01
C ALA A 158 -3.68 -21.66 -5.92
N SER A 159 -4.17 -21.69 -7.16
CA SER A 159 -3.61 -22.47 -8.26
C SER A 159 -3.38 -21.56 -9.47
N GLY A 160 -2.43 -21.91 -10.33
CA GLY A 160 -2.07 -21.09 -11.50
C GLY A 160 -1.14 -19.92 -11.17
N LEU A 161 -0.56 -19.87 -9.95
CA LEU A 161 0.47 -18.88 -9.64
C LEU A 161 1.69 -19.06 -10.56
N PRO A 162 2.31 -17.95 -11.02
CA PRO A 162 3.61 -17.99 -11.67
C PRO A 162 4.62 -18.81 -10.86
N SER A 163 5.47 -19.57 -11.53
CA SER A 163 6.51 -20.38 -10.87
C SER A 163 7.39 -19.52 -9.96
N GLY A 164 7.61 -19.96 -8.72
CA GLY A 164 8.36 -19.22 -7.70
C GLY A 164 7.52 -18.31 -6.80
N LEU A 165 6.20 -18.15 -7.07
CA LEU A 165 5.27 -17.48 -6.18
C LEU A 165 4.48 -18.47 -5.35
N SER A 166 4.14 -18.09 -4.13
CA SER A 166 3.30 -18.88 -3.22
C SER A 166 2.33 -17.99 -2.46
N ILE A 167 1.17 -18.56 -2.06
CA ILE A 167 0.21 -17.90 -1.20
C ILE A 167 0.33 -18.40 0.24
N SER A 168 0.29 -17.50 1.19
CA SER A 168 0.18 -17.84 2.61
C SER A 168 -1.22 -18.34 2.93
N SER A 169 -1.34 -19.54 3.45
CA SER A 169 -2.63 -20.16 3.78
C SER A 169 -3.37 -19.45 4.92
N SER A 170 -2.70 -18.69 5.75
CA SER A 170 -3.31 -18.00 6.90
C SER A 170 -3.60 -16.52 6.64
N THR A 171 -2.81 -15.85 5.78
CA THR A 171 -2.92 -14.40 5.57
C THR A 171 -3.44 -14.01 4.18
N GLY A 172 -3.40 -14.92 3.19
CA GLY A 172 -3.72 -14.63 1.81
C GLY A 172 -2.63 -13.81 1.07
N SER A 173 -1.48 -13.57 1.71
CA SER A 173 -0.34 -12.90 1.09
C SER A 173 0.29 -13.78 0.02
N ILE A 174 0.53 -13.22 -1.17
CA ILE A 174 1.21 -13.88 -2.29
C ILE A 174 2.61 -13.28 -2.40
N THR A 175 3.63 -14.09 -2.21
CA THR A 175 5.04 -13.65 -2.20
C THR A 175 5.94 -14.63 -2.95
N GLY A 176 7.15 -14.19 -3.26
CA GLY A 176 8.18 -14.97 -3.91
C GLY A 176 8.89 -14.20 -5.00
N THR A 177 9.72 -14.88 -5.77
CA THR A 177 10.38 -14.33 -6.95
C THR A 177 10.13 -15.25 -8.14
N THR A 178 9.66 -14.68 -9.23
CA THR A 178 9.36 -15.44 -10.45
C THR A 178 10.17 -14.94 -11.64
N THR A 179 10.56 -15.84 -12.53
CA THR A 179 11.11 -15.52 -13.85
C THR A 179 10.12 -15.82 -14.98
N SER A 180 8.93 -16.31 -14.66
CA SER A 180 7.89 -16.65 -15.64
C SER A 180 7.20 -15.39 -16.12
N ILE A 181 7.50 -14.97 -17.33
CA ILE A 181 6.94 -13.77 -17.98
C ILE A 181 5.57 -14.09 -18.59
N GLY A 182 4.68 -13.12 -18.59
CA GLY A 182 3.33 -13.22 -19.18
C GLY A 182 2.23 -13.10 -18.14
N THR A 183 0.98 -13.19 -18.59
CA THR A 183 -0.19 -13.13 -17.74
C THR A 183 -0.65 -14.51 -17.34
N SER A 184 -0.72 -14.77 -16.04
CA SER A 184 -1.21 -16.02 -15.45
C SER A 184 -2.60 -15.81 -14.85
N ALA A 185 -3.53 -16.70 -15.17
CA ALA A 185 -4.82 -16.76 -14.49
C ALA A 185 -4.67 -17.53 -13.18
N VAL A 186 -4.88 -16.85 -12.07
CA VAL A 186 -4.72 -17.40 -10.72
C VAL A 186 -6.10 -17.64 -10.13
N THR A 187 -6.43 -18.90 -9.88
CA THR A 187 -7.65 -19.25 -9.17
C THR A 187 -7.38 -19.29 -7.68
N VAL A 188 -7.93 -18.34 -6.95
CA VAL A 188 -7.85 -18.27 -5.49
C VAL A 188 -9.09 -18.88 -4.87
N THR A 189 -8.90 -19.65 -3.82
CA THR A 189 -9.96 -20.21 -2.99
C THR A 189 -9.78 -19.79 -1.56
N VAL A 190 -10.85 -19.31 -0.93
CA VAL A 190 -10.93 -19.00 0.50
C VAL A 190 -11.96 -19.92 1.12
N THR A 191 -11.61 -20.50 2.27
CA THR A 191 -12.50 -21.33 3.08
C THR A 191 -12.56 -20.73 4.48
N ASP A 192 -13.76 -20.64 5.04
CA ASP A 192 -14.00 -20.14 6.39
C ASP A 192 -14.05 -21.26 7.45
N SER A 193 -14.32 -20.91 8.70
CA SER A 193 -14.45 -21.86 9.82
C SER A 193 -15.90 -22.11 10.26
N THR A 194 -16.89 -21.79 9.42
CA THR A 194 -18.32 -21.99 9.73
C THR A 194 -18.62 -23.46 9.99
N GLN A 195 -19.34 -23.75 11.08
CA GLN A 195 -19.79 -25.10 11.44
C GLN A 195 -21.30 -25.24 11.23
N PRO A 196 -21.82 -26.42 10.91
CA PRO A 196 -21.13 -27.70 10.67
C PRO A 196 -20.50 -27.80 9.28
N THR A 197 -20.78 -26.88 8.38
CA THR A 197 -20.27 -26.88 6.99
C THR A 197 -19.57 -25.57 6.71
N MET A 198 -18.26 -25.64 6.42
CA MET A 198 -17.46 -24.49 6.03
C MET A 198 -17.92 -23.91 4.71
N GLN A 199 -17.99 -22.58 4.61
CA GLN A 199 -18.26 -21.88 3.36
C GLN A 199 -16.97 -21.80 2.53
N ARG A 200 -17.12 -21.75 1.22
CA ARG A 200 -16.03 -21.63 0.26
C ARG A 200 -16.36 -20.57 -0.78
N ALA A 201 -15.41 -19.68 -1.06
CA ALA A 201 -15.48 -18.73 -2.15
C ALA A 201 -14.28 -18.90 -3.08
N THR A 202 -14.50 -18.71 -4.38
CA THR A 202 -13.46 -18.84 -5.40
C THR A 202 -13.52 -17.64 -6.33
N ALA A 203 -12.35 -17.11 -6.70
CA ALA A 203 -12.21 -16.05 -7.70
C ALA A 203 -11.03 -16.34 -8.62
N THR A 204 -11.16 -15.99 -9.89
CA THR A 204 -10.05 -16.03 -10.84
C THR A 204 -9.54 -14.60 -11.02
N LEU A 205 -8.28 -14.38 -10.64
CA LEU A 205 -7.56 -13.13 -10.73
C LEU A 205 -6.39 -13.29 -11.71
N SER A 206 -5.87 -12.21 -12.24
CA SER A 206 -4.70 -12.26 -13.13
C SER A 206 -3.47 -11.67 -12.43
N ILE A 207 -2.32 -12.31 -12.64
CA ILE A 207 -1.00 -11.73 -12.34
C ILE A 207 -0.26 -11.59 -13.67
N THR A 208 0.13 -10.39 -14.03
CA THR A 208 0.99 -10.14 -15.19
C THR A 208 2.41 -9.92 -14.71
N ILE A 209 3.32 -10.79 -15.14
CA ILE A 209 4.75 -10.62 -14.92
C ILE A 209 5.35 -10.09 -16.21
N SER A 210 5.81 -8.86 -16.16
CA SER A 210 6.53 -8.23 -17.27
C SER A 210 7.98 -8.68 -17.28
N THR A 211 8.63 -8.66 -18.44
CA THR A 211 10.08 -8.62 -18.49
C THR A 211 10.53 -7.46 -17.62
N ALA A 212 11.54 -7.64 -16.77
CA ALA A 212 12.43 -6.51 -16.52
C ALA A 212 12.78 -5.99 -17.93
N SER A 213 12.49 -4.71 -18.18
CA SER A 213 12.83 -4.08 -19.45
C SER A 213 14.13 -4.72 -19.93
N ALA A 214 14.20 -5.22 -21.19
CA ALA A 214 15.35 -5.99 -21.68
C ALA A 214 16.59 -5.08 -21.70
N GLY A 215 17.07 -4.72 -20.55
CA GLY A 215 18.08 -3.77 -20.18
C GLY A 215 18.55 -4.11 -18.77
N VAL A 216 19.69 -3.72 -18.48
CA VAL A 216 20.45 -3.85 -17.24
C VAL A 216 19.55 -3.56 -16.02
N GLN A 217 19.59 -4.44 -15.04
CA GLN A 217 18.84 -4.31 -13.77
C GLN A 217 19.26 -3.04 -13.01
N CYS A 218 18.31 -2.35 -12.37
CA CYS A 218 18.57 -1.22 -11.47
C CYS A 218 19.68 -1.52 -10.45
N GLY A 219 19.70 -2.73 -9.90
CA GLY A 219 20.72 -3.21 -8.98
C GLY A 219 22.16 -3.22 -9.56
N ASN A 220 22.33 -3.12 -10.88
CA ASN A 220 23.64 -3.11 -11.52
C ASN A 220 24.29 -1.71 -11.56
N MET A 221 23.55 -0.64 -11.20
CA MET A 221 24.12 0.70 -11.11
C MET A 221 25.33 0.71 -10.17
N SER A 222 26.37 1.44 -10.52
CA SER A 222 27.51 1.70 -9.63
C SER A 222 27.10 2.67 -8.52
N ILE A 223 27.72 2.60 -7.34
CA ILE A 223 27.45 3.52 -6.22
C ILE A 223 28.39 4.72 -6.30
N GLY A 224 27.89 5.89 -5.99
CA GLY A 224 28.66 7.13 -5.88
C GLY A 224 28.08 8.30 -6.66
N ASN A 225 28.76 9.45 -6.56
CA ASN A 225 28.38 10.66 -7.27
C ASN A 225 28.66 10.47 -8.76
N LEU A 226 27.70 10.85 -9.60
CA LEU A 226 27.75 10.73 -11.07
C LEU A 226 28.13 9.30 -11.53
N ALA A 227 27.77 8.31 -10.72
CA ALA A 227 28.18 6.92 -10.96
C ALA A 227 27.44 6.34 -12.17
N SER A 228 28.13 5.47 -12.91
CA SER A 228 27.55 4.84 -14.08
C SER A 228 26.31 4.03 -13.77
N LEU A 229 25.26 4.21 -14.57
CA LEU A 229 24.08 3.37 -14.53
C LEU A 229 24.31 1.99 -15.17
N ASN A 230 25.49 1.77 -15.80
CA ASN A 230 25.84 0.52 -16.48
C ASN A 230 24.79 0.08 -17.50
N GLY A 231 24.22 1.03 -18.24
CA GLY A 231 23.19 0.79 -19.25
C GLY A 231 21.77 0.66 -18.71
N TYR A 232 21.54 0.84 -17.41
CA TYR A 232 20.18 0.89 -16.86
C TYR A 232 19.44 2.14 -17.37
N ILE A 233 18.25 1.95 -17.89
CA ILE A 233 17.35 3.02 -18.33
C ILE A 233 16.23 3.13 -17.29
N PRO A 234 16.08 4.31 -16.63
CA PRO A 234 14.99 4.55 -15.71
C PRO A 234 13.63 4.36 -16.36
N PHE A 235 12.70 3.80 -15.61
CA PHE A 235 11.34 3.52 -16.03
C PHE A 235 11.17 2.45 -17.12
N PRO A 236 9.99 1.85 -17.26
CA PRO A 236 9.65 0.92 -18.33
C PRO A 236 9.73 1.57 -19.72
N THR A 237 9.93 0.77 -20.76
CA THR A 237 9.93 1.23 -22.16
C THR A 237 8.63 1.89 -22.60
N SER A 238 7.51 1.57 -21.94
CA SER A 238 6.21 2.21 -22.16
C SER A 238 6.07 3.58 -21.50
N ASN A 239 7.03 3.98 -20.64
CA ASN A 239 7.02 5.28 -20.02
C ASN A 239 7.20 6.38 -21.09
N VAL A 240 6.57 7.52 -20.87
CA VAL A 240 6.62 8.65 -21.80
C VAL A 240 8.05 9.12 -22.09
N TRP A 241 8.97 9.07 -21.11
CA TRP A 241 10.37 9.40 -21.31
C TRP A 241 11.03 8.47 -22.34
N ASN A 242 10.71 7.18 -22.32
CA ASN A 242 11.32 6.14 -23.13
C ASN A 242 10.56 5.85 -24.44
N THR A 243 9.42 6.55 -24.68
CA THR A 243 8.60 6.34 -25.87
C THR A 243 9.22 7.02 -27.10
N ASN A 244 9.54 6.21 -28.11
CA ASN A 244 10.02 6.72 -29.40
C ASN A 244 8.88 7.42 -30.16
N ILE A 245 9.15 8.67 -30.59
CA ILE A 245 8.16 9.54 -31.25
C ILE A 245 8.57 9.91 -32.68
N ALA A 246 9.54 9.22 -33.27
CA ALA A 246 10.03 9.56 -34.61
C ALA A 246 8.95 9.58 -35.69
N SER A 247 7.89 8.75 -35.52
CA SER A 247 6.75 8.70 -36.43
C SER A 247 5.47 9.37 -35.89
N ALA A 248 5.54 10.04 -34.74
CA ALA A 248 4.37 10.72 -34.17
C ALA A 248 3.92 11.90 -35.05
N ALA A 249 2.61 12.15 -35.08
CA ALA A 249 2.06 13.25 -35.84
C ALA A 249 2.55 14.62 -35.33
N VAL A 250 2.64 15.59 -36.20
CA VAL A 250 2.97 16.97 -35.86
C VAL A 250 1.69 17.70 -35.42
N ASP A 251 1.79 18.50 -34.34
CA ASP A 251 0.68 19.33 -33.86
C ASP A 251 0.28 20.40 -34.87
N SER A 252 -1.00 20.63 -35.00
CA SER A 252 -1.53 21.63 -35.94
C SER A 252 -1.07 23.06 -35.61
N SER A 253 -0.75 23.35 -34.35
CA SER A 253 -0.22 24.65 -33.89
C SER A 253 1.32 24.72 -33.92
N SER A 254 2.00 23.67 -34.37
CA SER A 254 3.46 23.55 -34.35
C SER A 254 4.15 24.74 -34.99
N ALA A 255 3.70 25.16 -36.16
CA ALA A 255 4.30 26.31 -36.88
C ALA A 255 4.22 27.61 -36.05
N THR A 256 3.10 27.88 -35.41
CA THR A 256 2.90 29.04 -34.54
C THR A 256 3.80 29.00 -33.31
N ILE A 257 3.88 27.84 -32.65
CA ILE A 257 4.70 27.65 -31.44
C ILE A 257 6.17 27.83 -31.80
N ILE A 258 6.64 27.15 -32.82
CA ILE A 258 8.05 27.23 -33.26
C ILE A 258 8.41 28.64 -33.72
N SER A 259 7.51 29.35 -34.40
CA SER A 259 7.80 30.75 -34.82
C SER A 259 8.05 31.70 -33.63
N ALA A 260 7.44 31.43 -32.49
CA ALA A 260 7.68 32.19 -31.25
C ALA A 260 9.05 31.83 -30.58
N LEU A 261 9.66 30.71 -30.95
CA LEU A 261 10.97 30.28 -30.48
C LEU A 261 12.08 30.56 -31.51
N THR A 262 11.73 30.94 -32.76
CA THR A 262 12.72 31.19 -33.84
C THR A 262 13.73 32.26 -33.42
N GLY A 263 15.02 32.00 -33.69
CA GLY A 263 16.13 32.83 -33.23
C GLY A 263 16.66 32.41 -31.83
N SER A 264 15.99 31.47 -31.18
CA SER A 264 16.56 30.76 -30.04
C SER A 264 17.30 29.52 -30.55
N HIS A 265 18.44 29.22 -29.95
CA HIS A 265 19.30 28.11 -30.33
C HIS A 265 19.37 27.10 -29.24
N LEU A 266 19.67 25.83 -29.58
CA LEU A 266 19.98 24.82 -28.57
C LEU A 266 21.13 25.29 -27.67
N HIS A 267 20.95 25.14 -26.38
CA HIS A 267 21.98 25.43 -25.41
C HIS A 267 22.13 24.21 -24.48
N PRO A 268 23.25 23.49 -24.52
CA PRO A 268 23.55 22.50 -23.48
C PRO A 268 23.77 23.24 -22.16
N ASP A 269 22.95 22.94 -21.19
CA ASP A 269 23.00 23.52 -19.85
C ASP A 269 23.71 22.52 -18.91
N PHE A 270 24.90 22.11 -19.33
CA PHE A 270 25.81 21.21 -18.64
C PHE A 270 27.18 21.21 -19.32
N ASP A 271 28.24 21.08 -18.55
CA ASP A 271 29.61 21.17 -19.01
C ASP A 271 30.58 20.41 -18.12
N THR A 272 31.90 20.69 -18.28
CA THR A 272 32.91 20.20 -17.36
C THR A 272 32.95 21.05 -16.07
N PRO A 273 33.36 20.47 -14.92
CA PRO A 273 33.66 21.26 -13.72
C PRO A 273 34.70 22.34 -13.90
N ALA A 274 35.50 22.27 -14.95
CA ALA A 274 36.52 23.27 -15.27
C ALA A 274 35.94 24.52 -15.99
N ASP A 275 34.81 24.39 -16.67
CA ASP A 275 34.14 25.50 -17.39
C ASP A 275 32.97 26.11 -16.62
N GLY A 276 32.73 25.67 -15.41
CA GLY A 276 31.68 26.19 -14.53
C GLY A 276 31.04 25.06 -13.72
N GLY A 277 30.95 23.88 -14.29
CA GLY A 277 30.33 22.71 -13.67
C GLY A 277 28.81 22.79 -13.72
N ASP A 278 28.28 23.48 -14.74
CA ASP A 278 26.84 23.55 -14.96
C ASP A 278 26.26 22.15 -15.20
N GLY A 279 24.99 22.02 -14.91
CA GLY A 279 24.24 20.78 -15.03
C GLY A 279 23.77 20.22 -13.69
N ILE A 280 22.86 19.28 -13.75
CA ILE A 280 22.21 18.72 -12.56
C ILE A 280 22.88 17.41 -12.17
N PRO A 281 23.64 17.38 -11.06
CA PRO A 281 24.34 16.19 -10.63
C PRO A 281 23.40 15.18 -9.94
N TYR A 282 23.85 13.94 -9.80
CA TYR A 282 23.14 12.89 -9.08
C TYR A 282 24.09 11.99 -8.29
N VAL A 283 23.51 11.24 -7.36
CA VAL A 283 24.20 10.19 -6.62
C VAL A 283 23.43 8.88 -6.69
N VAL A 284 24.14 7.78 -6.87
CA VAL A 284 23.59 6.44 -6.74
C VAL A 284 23.95 5.88 -5.38
N VAL A 285 22.95 5.40 -4.65
CA VAL A 285 23.11 4.82 -3.31
C VAL A 285 22.55 3.39 -3.26
N ASP A 286 22.92 2.67 -2.21
CA ASP A 286 22.26 1.45 -1.77
C ASP A 286 21.59 1.75 -0.42
N SER A 287 20.27 1.81 -0.40
CA SER A 287 19.51 2.13 0.82
C SER A 287 19.64 1.07 1.92
N ASN A 288 20.15 -0.13 1.62
CA ASN A 288 20.51 -1.10 2.65
C ASN A 288 21.74 -0.66 3.47
N ALA A 289 22.61 0.16 2.87
CA ALA A 289 23.83 0.68 3.50
C ALA A 289 23.75 2.18 3.82
N THR A 290 22.85 2.93 3.15
CA THR A 290 22.66 4.37 3.34
C THR A 290 21.34 4.59 4.10
N PRO A 291 21.36 4.88 5.41
CA PRO A 291 20.15 5.14 6.16
C PRO A 291 19.36 6.32 5.59
N GLY A 292 18.05 6.17 5.52
CA GLY A 292 17.18 7.27 5.15
C GLY A 292 17.14 8.35 6.24
N VAL A 293 17.17 9.60 5.83
CA VAL A 293 17.03 10.77 6.70
C VAL A 293 15.78 11.56 6.35
N LYS A 294 15.23 12.26 7.32
CA LYS A 294 14.12 13.18 7.11
C LYS A 294 14.64 14.49 6.54
N ILE A 295 13.98 14.98 5.49
CA ILE A 295 14.24 16.30 4.93
C ILE A 295 13.12 17.25 5.39
N ASN A 296 13.48 18.47 5.79
CA ASN A 296 12.51 19.51 6.13
C ASN A 296 12.01 20.17 4.85
N MET A 297 10.74 19.92 4.48
CA MET A 297 10.12 20.54 3.32
C MET A 297 9.44 21.84 3.71
N ASN A 298 9.91 22.99 3.20
CA ASN A 298 9.51 24.33 3.68
C ASN A 298 8.74 25.15 2.63
N GLY A 299 8.81 24.79 1.33
CA GLY A 299 8.11 25.52 0.27
C GLY A 299 6.76 24.91 -0.06
N TYR A 300 6.74 23.64 -0.45
CA TYR A 300 5.55 22.92 -0.90
C TYR A 300 5.35 21.60 -0.14
N PRO A 301 5.17 21.64 1.19
CA PRO A 301 5.05 20.41 1.99
C PRO A 301 3.84 19.56 1.61
N ASP A 302 2.72 20.19 1.23
CA ASP A 302 1.48 19.49 0.86
C ASP A 302 1.57 18.78 -0.49
N GLU A 303 2.51 19.22 -1.34
CA GLU A 303 2.81 18.62 -2.63
C GLU A 303 4.10 17.76 -2.59
N SER A 304 4.66 17.52 -1.43
CA SER A 304 5.89 16.76 -1.25
C SER A 304 5.61 15.34 -0.73
N ASP A 305 6.51 14.43 -1.04
CA ASP A 305 6.50 13.07 -0.49
C ASP A 305 7.30 13.06 0.82
N ILE A 306 6.61 13.27 1.94
CA ILE A 306 7.21 13.36 3.27
C ILE A 306 7.55 11.95 3.77
N THR A 307 8.77 11.52 3.51
CA THR A 307 9.28 10.20 3.87
C THR A 307 10.77 10.26 4.21
N LEU A 308 11.42 9.12 4.37
CA LEU A 308 12.87 9.05 4.54
C LEU A 308 13.57 8.99 3.17
N TYR A 309 14.55 9.85 2.96
CA TYR A 309 15.38 9.93 1.77
C TYR A 309 16.76 9.33 2.07
N PRO A 310 17.26 8.36 1.30
CA PRO A 310 18.60 7.80 1.50
C PRO A 310 19.69 8.74 0.93
N ILE A 311 19.69 9.97 1.41
CA ILE A 311 20.58 11.05 0.96
C ILE A 311 21.83 11.11 1.83
N PRO A 312 23.05 10.82 1.29
CA PRO A 312 24.27 10.96 2.06
C PRO A 312 24.65 12.45 2.22
N LEU A 313 25.33 12.79 3.31
CA LEU A 313 25.80 14.16 3.55
C LEU A 313 26.77 14.68 2.48
N THR A 314 27.30 13.78 1.64
CA THR A 314 28.20 14.08 0.52
C THR A 314 27.47 14.10 -0.82
N ALA A 315 26.12 14.04 -0.84
CA ALA A 315 25.37 14.14 -2.08
C ALA A 315 25.70 15.47 -2.78
N PRO A 316 25.93 15.45 -4.10
CA PRO A 316 26.17 16.68 -4.84
C PRO A 316 24.87 17.49 -4.93
N ILE A 317 24.99 18.80 -4.82
CA ILE A 317 23.90 19.76 -5.03
C ILE A 317 24.22 20.49 -6.33
N GLU A 318 23.19 20.79 -7.13
CA GLU A 318 23.34 21.56 -8.36
C GLU A 318 23.95 22.95 -8.05
N GLY A 319 24.78 23.44 -8.95
CA GLY A 319 25.54 24.67 -8.74
C GLY A 319 26.63 24.50 -7.67
N THR A 320 26.97 25.57 -7.03
CA THR A 320 27.89 25.58 -5.88
C THR A 320 27.25 26.31 -4.71
N PRO A 321 26.27 25.73 -4.05
CA PRO A 321 25.58 26.42 -2.97
C PRO A 321 26.57 26.74 -1.85
N SER A 322 26.49 27.95 -1.33
CA SER A 322 27.20 28.32 -0.12
C SER A 322 26.54 27.60 1.06
N ASN A 323 27.33 27.20 2.05
CA ASN A 323 26.83 26.51 3.24
C ASN A 323 25.65 27.27 3.87
N CYS A 324 24.52 26.61 4.07
CA CYS A 324 23.28 27.17 4.62
C CYS A 324 22.63 28.27 3.75
N SER A 325 22.72 28.16 2.43
CA SER A 325 22.07 29.10 1.51
C SER A 325 21.65 28.40 0.24
N THR A 326 20.44 28.66 -0.23
CA THR A 326 19.97 28.29 -1.56
C THR A 326 20.17 29.50 -2.48
N ASN A 327 20.90 29.32 -3.58
CA ASN A 327 21.20 30.40 -4.52
C ASN A 327 20.58 30.18 -5.91
N GLY A 328 19.84 29.09 -6.09
CA GLY A 328 19.28 28.70 -7.37
C GLY A 328 18.29 27.56 -7.24
N ASP A 329 18.25 26.71 -8.22
CA ASP A 329 17.38 25.53 -8.23
C ASP A 329 17.90 24.45 -7.26
N ASP A 330 19.20 24.40 -7.04
CA ASP A 330 19.85 23.58 -6.02
C ASP A 330 19.28 22.15 -5.93
N HIS A 331 19.15 21.48 -7.08
CA HIS A 331 18.62 20.12 -7.14
C HIS A 331 19.53 19.11 -6.44
N VAL A 332 18.93 18.14 -5.76
CA VAL A 332 19.61 16.92 -5.34
C VAL A 332 18.84 15.70 -5.83
N LEU A 333 19.52 14.85 -6.61
CA LEU A 333 18.96 13.67 -7.23
C LEU A 333 19.62 12.42 -6.66
N VAL A 334 18.83 11.52 -6.06
CA VAL A 334 19.33 10.29 -5.43
C VAL A 334 18.66 9.08 -6.04
N LEU A 335 19.45 8.21 -6.68
CA LEU A 335 18.98 6.92 -7.20
C LEU A 335 19.30 5.82 -6.21
N ASP A 336 18.28 5.12 -5.75
CA ASP A 336 18.42 3.95 -4.87
C ASP A 336 18.43 2.66 -5.72
N LYS A 337 19.60 2.09 -5.88
CA LYS A 337 19.78 0.84 -6.65
C LYS A 337 19.18 -0.38 -5.96
N ALA A 338 19.04 -0.36 -4.64
CA ALA A 338 18.51 -1.50 -3.89
C ALA A 338 17.00 -1.65 -4.07
N LYS A 339 16.29 -0.53 -4.12
CA LYS A 339 14.83 -0.50 -4.21
C LYS A 339 14.30 -0.04 -5.56
N CYS A 340 15.16 0.42 -6.49
CA CYS A 340 14.76 1.01 -7.77
C CYS A 340 13.83 2.22 -7.61
N TRP A 341 14.22 3.15 -6.77
CA TRP A 341 13.54 4.41 -6.57
C TRP A 341 14.46 5.58 -6.88
N ILE A 342 13.85 6.69 -7.29
CA ILE A 342 14.52 7.98 -7.35
C ILE A 342 13.86 8.94 -6.38
N TYR A 343 14.69 9.75 -5.76
CA TYR A 343 14.32 10.82 -4.84
C TYR A 343 14.93 12.11 -5.36
N GLU A 344 14.11 13.11 -5.53
CA GLU A 344 14.53 14.40 -6.08
C GLU A 344 14.03 15.52 -5.19
N THR A 345 14.86 16.51 -4.97
CA THR A 345 14.54 17.70 -4.17
C THR A 345 14.95 18.95 -4.91
N TRP A 346 14.21 20.03 -4.69
CA TRP A 346 14.43 21.34 -5.28
C TRP A 346 14.64 22.40 -4.19
N ALA A 347 15.48 23.42 -4.48
CA ALA A 347 15.93 24.44 -3.55
C ALA A 347 16.44 23.79 -2.26
N THR A 348 17.41 22.90 -2.44
CA THR A 348 17.92 22.01 -1.40
C THR A 348 19.14 22.62 -0.73
N GLU A 349 19.19 22.60 0.58
CA GLU A 349 20.37 22.99 1.35
C GLU A 349 20.78 21.93 2.36
N LEU A 350 22.08 21.85 2.59
CA LEU A 350 22.66 21.11 3.71
C LEU A 350 23.23 22.12 4.71
N CYS A 351 22.56 22.27 5.85
CA CYS A 351 22.97 23.20 6.88
C CYS A 351 23.25 22.47 8.20
N ASN A 352 24.49 22.57 8.69
CA ASN A 352 24.92 21.93 9.95
C ASN A 352 24.56 20.42 10.03
N GLY A 353 24.67 19.70 8.90
CA GLY A 353 24.36 18.28 8.80
C GLY A 353 22.86 17.96 8.73
N THR A 354 22.01 18.95 8.51
CA THR A 354 20.56 18.80 8.34
C THR A 354 20.16 19.20 6.94
N TRP A 355 19.41 18.33 6.27
CA TRP A 355 18.85 18.60 4.96
C TRP A 355 17.51 19.34 5.06
N SER A 356 17.32 20.37 4.24
CA SER A 356 16.05 21.02 3.97
C SER A 356 15.88 21.26 2.47
N ALA A 357 14.64 21.37 2.01
CA ALA A 357 14.30 21.62 0.63
C ALA A 357 12.95 22.33 0.51
N SER A 358 12.68 22.99 -0.60
CA SER A 358 11.35 23.56 -0.85
C SER A 358 10.34 22.50 -1.25
N ASN A 359 10.76 21.52 -2.06
CA ASN A 359 9.94 20.39 -2.49
C ASN A 359 10.76 19.09 -2.53
N GLY A 360 10.07 17.96 -2.35
CA GLY A 360 10.65 16.64 -2.50
C GLY A 360 9.67 15.66 -3.13
N ALA A 361 10.14 14.90 -4.10
CA ALA A 361 9.35 13.94 -4.84
C ALA A 361 10.07 12.61 -4.98
N ILE A 362 9.32 11.51 -5.01
CA ILE A 362 9.85 10.17 -5.23
C ILE A 362 9.12 9.49 -6.37
N TRP A 363 9.83 8.63 -7.11
CA TRP A 363 9.23 7.79 -8.15
C TRP A 363 9.76 6.38 -8.09
N ASP A 364 8.87 5.43 -8.33
CA ASP A 364 9.20 4.05 -8.59
C ASP A 364 9.74 3.90 -10.03
N LEU A 365 11.02 3.62 -10.18
CA LEU A 365 11.66 3.45 -11.48
C LEU A 365 11.18 2.22 -12.27
N THR A 366 10.34 1.39 -11.67
CA THR A 366 9.81 0.16 -12.26
C THR A 366 8.39 0.31 -12.80
N THR A 367 7.74 1.46 -12.56
CA THR A 367 6.38 1.76 -12.98
C THR A 367 6.34 3.01 -13.88
N SER A 368 5.16 3.39 -14.33
CA SER A 368 4.92 4.65 -15.05
C SER A 368 3.95 5.56 -14.30
N GLU A 369 3.91 5.40 -12.97
CA GLU A 369 3.05 6.21 -12.11
C GLU A 369 3.42 7.70 -12.20
N ARG A 370 2.40 8.54 -12.10
CA ARG A 370 2.52 9.99 -12.17
C ARG A 370 2.12 10.62 -10.84
N ARG A 371 2.67 11.79 -10.58
CA ARG A 371 2.27 12.62 -9.45
C ARG A 371 0.82 13.12 -9.61
N PRO A 372 0.17 13.51 -8.51
CA PRO A 372 -1.17 14.11 -8.56
C PRO A 372 -1.21 15.33 -9.47
N TYR A 373 -2.29 15.46 -10.21
CA TYR A 373 -2.55 16.67 -10.97
C TYR A 373 -2.59 17.89 -10.05
N GLY A 374 -1.91 18.95 -10.45
CA GLY A 374 -1.74 20.18 -9.68
C GLY A 374 -0.57 20.14 -8.68
N TRP A 375 0.14 19.02 -8.55
CA TRP A 375 1.34 18.94 -7.70
C TRP A 375 2.59 19.20 -8.52
N THR A 376 3.44 20.10 -8.02
CA THR A 376 4.81 20.25 -8.53
C THR A 376 5.69 19.06 -8.08
N SER A 377 6.88 18.99 -8.64
CA SER A 377 7.96 18.10 -8.21
C SER A 377 9.22 18.92 -7.94
N ALA A 378 10.39 18.31 -8.02
CA ALA A 378 11.63 19.05 -8.20
C ALA A 378 11.69 19.77 -9.57
N ASP A 379 10.72 19.50 -10.45
CA ASP A 379 10.53 20.15 -11.75
C ASP A 379 9.14 20.80 -11.83
N ALA A 380 9.04 21.97 -12.42
CA ALA A 380 7.79 22.73 -12.53
C ALA A 380 6.66 21.97 -13.25
N ALA A 381 7.01 21.01 -14.11
CA ALA A 381 6.04 20.17 -14.81
C ALA A 381 5.39 19.08 -13.96
N GLY A 382 5.81 18.89 -12.71
CA GLY A 382 5.44 17.72 -11.90
C GLY A 382 6.04 16.42 -12.43
N LEU A 383 7.13 16.50 -13.19
CA LEU A 383 7.87 15.39 -13.78
C LEU A 383 9.13 15.08 -12.98
N PRO A 384 9.71 13.88 -13.11
CA PRO A 384 11.05 13.62 -12.61
C PRO A 384 12.09 14.33 -13.49
N VAL A 385 13.12 14.90 -12.85
CA VAL A 385 14.23 15.60 -13.51
C VAL A 385 15.19 14.62 -14.15
N PHE A 386 15.66 13.64 -13.38
CA PHE A 386 16.76 12.75 -13.75
C PHE A 386 16.58 12.01 -15.09
N PRO A 387 15.44 11.44 -15.44
CA PRO A 387 15.30 10.68 -16.68
C PRO A 387 15.40 11.55 -17.94
N GLY A 388 15.30 12.87 -17.79
CA GLY A 388 15.44 13.83 -18.87
C GLY A 388 16.86 14.38 -19.05
N LEU A 389 17.83 14.01 -18.22
CA LEU A 389 19.19 14.51 -18.27
C LEU A 389 20.04 13.75 -19.29
N VAL A 390 20.80 14.49 -20.09
CA VAL A 390 21.85 13.92 -20.94
C VAL A 390 23.01 13.47 -20.04
N ARG A 391 23.44 12.21 -20.15
CA ARG A 391 24.53 11.64 -19.36
C ARG A 391 25.69 11.23 -20.27
N TYR A 392 26.91 11.50 -19.82
CA TYR A 392 28.09 11.20 -20.61
C TYR A 392 28.21 9.71 -20.99
N ASP A 393 27.84 8.81 -20.05
CA ASP A 393 27.94 7.36 -20.29
C ASP A 393 27.06 6.89 -21.46
N GLU A 394 25.89 7.51 -21.66
CA GLU A 394 24.99 7.20 -22.77
C GLU A 394 25.56 7.69 -24.10
N VAL A 395 26.10 8.90 -24.09
CA VAL A 395 26.76 9.46 -25.27
C VAL A 395 27.99 8.61 -25.66
N ALA A 396 28.79 8.22 -24.68
CA ALA A 396 29.94 7.35 -24.89
C ALA A 396 29.53 5.94 -25.34
N ALA A 397 28.36 5.44 -24.92
CA ALA A 397 27.78 4.18 -25.39
C ALA A 397 27.16 4.28 -26.80
N GLY A 398 27.03 5.49 -27.36
CA GLY A 398 26.55 5.75 -28.71
C GLY A 398 25.02 5.87 -28.84
N ALA A 399 24.25 5.90 -27.73
CA ALA A 399 22.81 6.05 -27.80
C ALA A 399 22.22 6.62 -26.50
N ILE A 400 21.34 7.62 -26.64
CA ILE A 400 20.40 8.07 -25.62
C ILE A 400 19.02 7.54 -26.02
N ASN A 401 18.41 6.74 -25.16
CA ASN A 401 17.14 6.03 -25.43
C ASN A 401 15.96 6.60 -24.65
N HIS A 402 15.97 7.90 -24.40
CA HIS A 402 14.90 8.62 -23.72
C HIS A 402 14.78 10.07 -24.24
N ALA A 403 13.68 10.73 -23.92
CA ALA A 403 13.48 12.16 -24.17
C ALA A 403 14.38 12.99 -23.25
N ILE A 404 14.71 14.18 -23.69
CA ILE A 404 15.57 15.10 -22.96
C ILE A 404 14.69 16.22 -22.36
N ARG A 405 15.02 16.67 -21.16
CA ARG A 405 14.39 17.84 -20.49
C ARG A 405 14.87 19.12 -21.16
N VAL A 406 13.94 20.07 -21.37
CA VAL A 406 14.26 21.39 -21.93
C VAL A 406 13.43 22.47 -21.24
N THR A 407 13.99 23.67 -21.14
CA THR A 407 13.28 24.85 -20.68
C THR A 407 12.88 25.78 -21.84
N VAL A 408 11.86 26.59 -21.60
CA VAL A 408 11.48 27.72 -22.44
C VAL A 408 11.19 28.93 -21.54
N ASN A 409 11.44 30.10 -22.04
CA ASN A 409 11.40 31.34 -21.25
C ASN A 409 9.98 31.69 -20.74
N ASN A 410 8.95 31.30 -21.49
CA ASN A 410 7.57 31.61 -21.11
C ASN A 410 6.67 30.43 -21.45
N THR A 411 5.83 30.05 -20.50
CA THR A 411 4.77 29.07 -20.70
C THR A 411 3.39 29.71 -20.47
N LYS A 412 2.38 29.12 -21.12
CA LYS A 412 1.02 29.65 -21.19
C LYS A 412 0.36 29.74 -19.83
N SER A 413 -0.18 30.92 -19.51
CA SER A 413 -1.14 31.14 -18.43
C SER A 413 -2.17 32.18 -18.82
N ASP A 414 -3.31 32.19 -18.12
CA ASP A 414 -4.32 33.24 -18.18
C ASP A 414 -5.00 33.41 -16.82
N SER A 415 -6.22 33.95 -16.78
CA SER A 415 -6.99 34.13 -15.54
C SER A 415 -7.34 32.80 -14.84
N ASN A 416 -7.23 31.66 -15.51
CA ASN A 416 -7.46 30.34 -14.95
C ASN A 416 -6.17 29.69 -14.42
N GLY A 417 -5.02 30.33 -14.53
CA GLY A 417 -3.72 29.83 -14.14
C GLY A 417 -2.88 29.36 -15.32
N GLY A 418 -1.89 28.53 -15.05
CA GLY A 418 -1.02 27.94 -16.06
C GLY A 418 -1.66 26.73 -16.77
N TYR A 419 -1.13 26.43 -17.96
CA TYR A 419 -1.56 25.29 -18.77
C TYR A 419 -0.48 24.23 -18.86
N PHE A 420 -0.93 22.97 -18.90
CA PHE A 420 -0.06 21.82 -19.14
C PHE A 420 -0.71 20.80 -20.09
N VAL A 421 0.11 19.95 -20.65
CA VAL A 421 -0.31 18.77 -21.41
C VAL A 421 0.42 17.54 -20.88
N THR A 422 -0.20 16.37 -21.00
CA THR A 422 0.48 15.09 -20.67
C THR A 422 1.81 15.01 -21.45
N PRO A 423 2.95 14.65 -20.79
CA PRO A 423 3.04 13.93 -19.51
C PRO A 423 2.99 14.79 -18.24
N ALA A 424 3.10 16.12 -18.34
CA ALA A 424 3.08 16.99 -17.18
C ALA A 424 1.80 16.82 -16.36
N THR A 425 1.90 17.03 -15.06
CA THR A 425 0.78 17.02 -14.11
C THR A 425 0.57 18.35 -13.44
N HIS A 426 1.52 19.28 -13.61
CA HIS A 426 1.49 20.62 -13.03
C HIS A 426 1.84 21.67 -14.11
N ALA A 427 1.47 22.90 -13.84
CA ALA A 427 1.70 24.05 -14.73
C ALA A 427 2.32 25.21 -13.96
N ALA A 428 3.39 25.75 -14.52
CA ALA A 428 4.06 26.95 -14.03
C ALA A 428 3.98 28.10 -15.03
N GLY A 429 2.79 28.30 -15.62
CA GLY A 429 2.57 29.31 -16.63
C GLY A 429 2.84 30.72 -16.12
N ASN A 430 3.53 31.53 -16.92
CA ASN A 430 3.94 32.88 -16.56
C ASN A 430 3.56 33.94 -17.61
N SER A 431 2.93 33.57 -18.76
CA SER A 431 2.60 34.51 -19.84
C SER A 431 1.31 34.15 -20.56
N ALA A 432 0.45 35.18 -20.74
CA ALA A 432 -0.78 35.06 -21.53
C ALA A 432 -0.54 35.11 -23.05
N SER A 433 0.59 35.65 -23.49
CA SER A 433 0.88 35.88 -24.90
C SER A 433 1.57 34.71 -25.61
N THR A 434 2.15 33.74 -24.85
CA THR A 434 2.83 32.59 -25.44
C THR A 434 1.88 31.46 -25.80
N SER A 435 2.30 30.60 -26.74
CA SER A 435 1.64 29.33 -27.05
C SER A 435 2.41 28.11 -26.51
N ASN A 436 3.57 28.35 -25.87
CA ASN A 436 4.33 27.26 -25.23
C ASN A 436 3.57 26.69 -24.02
N ILE A 437 3.55 25.40 -23.85
CA ILE A 437 2.80 24.72 -22.79
C ILE A 437 3.72 23.74 -22.08
N ILE A 438 3.67 23.70 -20.76
CA ILE A 438 4.39 22.72 -19.94
C ILE A 438 3.96 21.30 -20.36
N GLY A 439 4.91 20.41 -20.53
CA GLY A 439 4.69 19.04 -21.00
C GLY A 439 4.66 18.88 -22.52
N MET A 440 4.64 19.97 -23.30
CA MET A 440 4.73 19.84 -24.76
C MET A 440 6.05 19.20 -25.17
N ARG A 441 6.02 18.48 -26.30
CA ARG A 441 7.20 17.74 -26.77
C ARG A 441 7.67 18.29 -28.11
N LEU A 442 8.90 18.78 -28.14
CA LEU A 442 9.59 19.23 -29.34
C LEU A 442 10.34 18.05 -29.93
N ARG A 443 10.34 17.90 -31.24
CA ARG A 443 11.12 16.88 -31.97
C ARG A 443 11.98 17.55 -33.01
N LEU A 444 13.28 17.26 -33.03
CA LEU A 444 14.16 17.67 -34.11
C LEU A 444 13.69 16.99 -35.40
N LYS A 445 13.45 17.79 -36.46
CA LYS A 445 12.94 17.27 -37.74
C LYS A 445 13.84 16.19 -38.31
N ALA A 446 13.25 15.11 -38.82
CA ALA A 446 14.00 14.02 -39.45
C ALA A 446 14.85 14.48 -40.65
N SER A 447 14.43 15.59 -41.31
CA SER A 447 15.17 16.20 -42.41
C SER A 447 16.38 17.03 -41.99
N PHE A 448 16.55 17.31 -40.69
CA PHE A 448 17.73 18.01 -40.20
C PHE A 448 18.98 17.12 -40.30
N ASN A 449 19.98 17.62 -41.01
CA ASN A 449 21.22 16.85 -41.25
C ASN A 449 22.17 16.93 -40.05
N ILE A 450 22.33 15.85 -39.33
CA ILE A 450 23.22 15.75 -38.17
C ILE A 450 24.62 15.32 -38.51
N SER A 451 24.90 14.92 -39.76
CA SER A 451 26.18 14.30 -40.14
C SER A 451 27.40 15.24 -40.08
N SER A 452 27.15 16.55 -40.01
CA SER A 452 28.23 17.56 -39.87
C SER A 452 28.70 17.76 -38.43
N TYR A 453 28.01 17.19 -37.45
CA TYR A 453 28.35 17.26 -36.04
C TYR A 453 29.31 16.12 -35.63
N SER A 454 29.97 16.28 -34.50
CA SER A 454 30.79 15.23 -33.90
C SER A 454 29.99 13.97 -33.58
N ALA A 455 30.66 12.85 -33.35
CA ALA A 455 29.99 11.62 -32.97
C ALA A 455 29.15 11.80 -31.68
N SER A 456 29.65 12.51 -30.67
CA SER A 456 28.95 12.80 -29.42
C SER A 456 27.67 13.64 -29.66
N ASN A 457 27.79 14.74 -30.40
CA ASN A 457 26.67 15.59 -30.73
C ASN A 457 25.65 14.91 -31.64
N GLN A 458 26.08 14.01 -32.54
CA GLN A 458 25.15 13.19 -33.33
C GLN A 458 24.27 12.28 -32.44
N VAL A 459 24.84 11.70 -31.36
CA VAL A 459 24.07 10.89 -30.41
C VAL A 459 22.97 11.72 -29.75
N ILE A 460 23.30 12.93 -29.27
CA ILE A 460 22.36 13.86 -28.65
C ILE A 460 21.27 14.28 -29.64
N LEU A 461 21.65 14.75 -30.82
CA LEU A 461 20.71 15.17 -31.87
C LEU A 461 19.83 14.00 -32.36
N LYS A 462 20.37 12.80 -32.41
CA LYS A 462 19.62 11.61 -32.76
C LYS A 462 18.55 11.29 -31.73
N ALA A 463 18.85 11.42 -30.43
CA ALA A 463 17.84 11.30 -29.38
C ALA A 463 16.73 12.35 -29.55
N MET A 464 17.07 13.59 -29.88
CA MET A 464 16.07 14.62 -30.15
C MET A 464 15.19 14.32 -31.37
N GLN A 465 15.70 13.60 -32.40
CA GLN A 465 14.89 13.12 -33.52
C GLN A 465 13.98 11.93 -33.14
N GLN A 466 14.43 11.08 -32.23
CA GLN A 466 13.75 9.83 -31.88
C GLN A 466 12.83 9.97 -30.67
N TYR A 467 13.28 10.67 -29.63
CA TYR A 467 12.59 10.80 -28.35
C TYR A 467 12.18 12.24 -28.07
N GLY A 468 12.82 13.25 -28.71
CA GLY A 468 12.47 14.66 -28.57
C GLY A 468 12.88 15.31 -27.24
N LEU A 469 12.43 16.54 -27.08
CA LEU A 469 12.61 17.36 -25.89
C LEU A 469 11.25 17.56 -25.21
N ILE A 470 11.16 17.39 -23.89
CA ILE A 470 9.95 17.68 -23.12
C ILE A 470 10.15 19.01 -22.39
N VAL A 471 9.26 19.96 -22.61
CA VAL A 471 9.26 21.23 -21.88
C VAL A 471 8.81 20.98 -20.44
N ALA A 472 9.75 21.06 -19.53
CA ALA A 472 9.58 20.64 -18.15
C ALA A 472 9.55 21.84 -17.19
N ASP A 473 10.15 22.98 -17.60
CA ASP A 473 10.19 24.17 -16.76
C ASP A 473 10.24 25.47 -17.58
N ASN A 474 10.03 26.60 -16.88
CA ASN A 474 10.40 27.91 -17.36
C ASN A 474 11.90 28.16 -17.13
N GLY A 475 12.53 28.83 -18.05
CA GLY A 475 13.96 29.12 -18.01
C GLY A 475 14.36 29.85 -19.27
N SER A 476 15.58 29.71 -19.74
CA SER A 476 16.00 30.20 -21.05
C SER A 476 15.42 29.33 -22.17
N ASN A 477 15.18 29.92 -23.35
CA ASN A 477 14.67 29.17 -24.48
C ASN A 477 15.68 28.15 -24.99
N MET A 478 15.21 26.90 -25.18
CA MET A 478 15.98 25.81 -25.78
C MET A 478 17.21 25.38 -24.95
N TYR A 479 17.24 25.68 -23.63
CA TYR A 479 18.22 25.15 -22.72
C TYR A 479 17.83 23.72 -22.34
N PHE A 480 18.64 22.75 -22.75
CA PHE A 480 18.42 21.33 -22.42
C PHE A 480 19.46 20.84 -21.42
N GLN A 481 18.98 20.09 -20.43
CA GLN A 481 19.79 19.76 -19.27
C GLN A 481 20.52 18.43 -19.44
N GLY A 482 21.65 18.33 -18.75
CA GLY A 482 22.46 17.14 -18.61
C GLY A 482 23.17 17.11 -17.27
N THR A 483 24.06 16.14 -17.11
CA THR A 483 24.87 16.02 -15.90
C THR A 483 26.26 16.60 -16.13
N PRO A 484 26.86 17.31 -15.15
CA PRO A 484 28.26 17.72 -15.24
C PRO A 484 29.15 16.49 -15.31
N ASP A 485 30.17 16.51 -16.16
CA ASP A 485 31.15 15.41 -16.28
C ASP A 485 32.48 15.93 -16.81
N SER A 486 33.58 15.57 -16.16
CA SER A 486 34.93 16.00 -16.58
C SER A 486 35.38 15.45 -17.93
N ARG A 487 34.62 14.54 -18.51
CA ARG A 487 34.88 13.92 -19.81
C ARG A 487 34.26 14.67 -20.99
N TRP A 488 33.36 15.63 -20.73
CA TRP A 488 32.77 16.46 -21.78
C TRP A 488 33.87 17.25 -22.55
N ASN A 489 33.59 17.53 -23.78
CA ASN A 489 34.34 18.50 -24.58
C ASN A 489 33.43 19.72 -24.77
N ASP A 490 33.59 20.74 -23.94
CA ASP A 490 32.72 21.89 -23.88
C ASP A 490 32.69 22.65 -25.20
N SER A 491 33.83 22.83 -25.84
CA SER A 491 33.89 23.46 -27.17
C SER A 491 33.11 22.66 -28.23
N ASP A 492 33.04 21.34 -28.10
CA ASP A 492 32.25 20.50 -29.00
C ASP A 492 30.75 20.58 -28.65
N LEU A 493 30.39 20.53 -27.38
CA LEU A 493 29.02 20.70 -26.94
C LEU A 493 28.43 22.03 -27.40
N HIS A 494 29.19 23.12 -27.30
CA HIS A 494 28.76 24.45 -27.73
C HIS A 494 28.43 24.54 -29.23
N ASN A 495 28.93 23.60 -30.08
CA ASN A 495 28.50 23.54 -31.47
C ASN A 495 27.03 23.20 -31.66
N LEU A 496 26.33 22.62 -30.64
CA LEU A 496 24.90 22.42 -30.66
C LEU A 496 24.13 23.76 -30.72
N GLY A 497 24.76 24.86 -30.29
CA GLY A 497 24.25 26.22 -30.48
C GLY A 497 24.08 26.66 -31.95
N ASN A 498 24.53 25.90 -32.91
CA ASN A 498 24.23 26.12 -34.33
C ASN A 498 22.84 25.57 -34.74
N VAL A 499 22.10 24.92 -33.86
CA VAL A 499 20.77 24.37 -34.12
C VAL A 499 19.72 25.38 -33.66
N ASP A 500 19.10 26.10 -34.61
CA ASP A 500 17.99 27.02 -34.33
C ASP A 500 16.69 26.26 -34.04
N ALA A 501 15.84 26.83 -33.21
CA ALA A 501 14.53 26.27 -32.86
C ALA A 501 13.63 25.96 -34.07
N SER A 502 13.81 26.67 -35.21
CA SER A 502 13.10 26.36 -36.46
C SER A 502 13.41 24.95 -37.03
N ALA A 503 14.49 24.31 -36.59
CA ALA A 503 14.80 22.94 -36.93
C ALA A 503 13.87 21.93 -36.23
N PHE A 504 13.11 22.37 -35.25
CA PHE A 504 12.17 21.55 -34.49
C PHE A 504 10.74 21.64 -35.00
N GLU A 505 9.92 20.74 -34.52
CA GLU A 505 8.47 20.69 -34.67
C GLU A 505 7.85 20.24 -33.34
N VAL A 506 6.61 20.65 -33.09
CA VAL A 506 5.87 20.19 -31.91
C VAL A 506 5.13 18.91 -32.26
N VAL A 507 5.35 17.87 -31.49
CA VAL A 507 4.58 16.62 -31.59
C VAL A 507 3.16 16.87 -31.12
N GLN A 508 2.19 16.21 -31.78
CA GLN A 508 0.78 16.36 -31.47
C GLN A 508 0.53 16.27 -29.96
N MET A 509 0.06 17.38 -29.41
CA MET A 509 -0.31 17.47 -28.01
C MET A 509 -1.67 16.81 -27.78
N GLY A 510 -1.86 16.24 -26.61
CA GLY A 510 -3.16 15.80 -26.14
C GLY A 510 -4.03 16.97 -25.66
N THR A 511 -4.98 16.68 -24.80
CA THR A 511 -5.83 17.68 -24.16
C THR A 511 -4.98 18.65 -23.33
N LYS A 512 -5.25 19.94 -23.48
CA LYS A 512 -4.66 20.99 -22.65
C LYS A 512 -5.48 21.14 -21.38
N TYR A 513 -4.81 21.15 -20.26
CA TYR A 513 -5.40 21.26 -18.94
C TYR A 513 -4.91 22.52 -18.23
N ASP A 514 -5.74 23.08 -17.39
CA ASP A 514 -5.42 24.05 -16.34
C ASP A 514 -5.84 23.49 -14.98
N ALA A 515 -5.69 24.25 -13.91
CA ALA A 515 -6.05 23.80 -12.56
C ALA A 515 -7.54 23.41 -12.41
N GLY A 516 -8.45 24.03 -13.20
CA GLY A 516 -9.89 23.76 -13.15
C GLY A 516 -10.34 22.63 -14.07
N THR A 517 -9.53 22.26 -15.06
CA THR A 517 -9.86 21.28 -16.10
C THR A 517 -9.00 20.02 -16.03
N ALA A 518 -8.06 19.93 -15.07
CA ALA A 518 -7.26 18.74 -14.84
C ALA A 518 -8.16 17.50 -14.64
N PRO A 519 -7.76 16.33 -15.17
CA PRO A 519 -8.56 15.12 -15.03
C PRO A 519 -8.83 14.78 -13.58
N THR A 520 -10.06 14.41 -13.27
CA THR A 520 -10.47 13.89 -11.96
C THR A 520 -10.66 12.39 -12.01
N GLY A 521 -10.36 11.71 -10.93
CA GLY A 521 -10.50 10.27 -10.83
C GLY A 521 -10.45 9.79 -9.39
N ALA A 522 -10.48 8.48 -9.21
CA ALA A 522 -10.41 7.90 -7.88
C ALA A 522 -8.98 7.97 -7.33
N VAL A 523 -8.83 8.53 -6.14
CA VAL A 523 -7.60 8.38 -5.35
C VAL A 523 -7.44 6.92 -4.90
N PRO A 524 -6.23 6.45 -4.60
CA PRO A 524 -6.04 5.11 -4.04
C PRO A 524 -6.85 4.93 -2.76
N VAL A 525 -7.30 3.72 -2.49
CA VAL A 525 -8.00 3.41 -1.23
C VAL A 525 -7.15 2.45 -0.42
N ILE A 526 -6.69 2.93 0.74
CA ILE A 526 -5.98 2.11 1.71
C ILE A 526 -7.03 1.40 2.59
N SER A 527 -6.85 0.11 2.80
CA SER A 527 -7.67 -0.68 3.72
C SER A 527 -6.79 -1.61 4.55
N ASN A 528 -7.28 -1.92 5.77
CA ASN A 528 -6.62 -2.85 6.69
C ASN A 528 -5.17 -2.48 7.05
N PHE A 529 -4.82 -1.17 7.13
CA PHE A 529 -3.50 -0.79 7.63
C PHE A 529 -3.40 -1.08 9.11
N THR A 530 -2.71 -2.17 9.44
CA THR A 530 -2.63 -2.74 10.80
C THR A 530 -1.21 -3.15 11.14
N ALA A 531 -0.95 -3.28 12.43
CA ALA A 531 0.29 -3.84 12.98
C ALA A 531 0.02 -5.20 13.61
N SER A 532 0.90 -6.17 13.42
CA SER A 532 0.81 -7.50 14.04
C SER A 532 0.74 -7.45 15.56
N GLN A 533 1.31 -6.40 16.16
CA GLN A 533 1.24 -6.06 17.58
C GLN A 533 1.25 -4.54 17.74
N THR A 534 0.37 -4.00 18.58
CA THR A 534 0.28 -2.56 18.85
C THR A 534 1.02 -2.13 20.12
N SER A 535 1.60 -3.08 20.86
CA SER A 535 2.37 -2.82 22.09
C SER A 535 3.47 -3.86 22.23
N VAL A 536 4.73 -3.43 22.25
CA VAL A 536 5.92 -4.30 22.20
C VAL A 536 7.04 -3.73 23.08
N ALA A 537 8.07 -4.54 23.35
CA ALA A 537 9.35 -4.04 23.88
C ALA A 537 10.15 -3.33 22.77
N ALA A 538 11.03 -2.41 23.14
CA ALA A 538 11.90 -1.71 22.19
C ALA A 538 12.69 -2.69 21.30
N GLY A 539 12.73 -2.42 20.00
CA GLY A 539 13.44 -3.25 19.01
C GLY A 539 12.75 -4.58 18.65
N THR A 540 11.55 -4.86 19.17
CA THR A 540 10.78 -6.05 18.77
C THR A 540 10.29 -5.88 17.33
N PRO A 541 10.49 -6.87 16.44
CA PRO A 541 9.95 -6.82 15.09
C PRO A 541 8.42 -6.83 15.09
N VAL A 542 7.83 -5.89 14.35
CA VAL A 542 6.38 -5.75 14.13
C VAL A 542 6.14 -5.73 12.63
N THR A 543 5.22 -6.53 12.14
CA THR A 543 4.82 -6.50 10.74
C THR A 543 3.62 -5.55 10.58
N LEU A 544 3.80 -4.52 9.77
CA LEU A 544 2.73 -3.68 9.25
C LEU A 544 2.14 -4.36 8.02
N THR A 545 0.82 -4.38 7.90
CA THR A 545 0.13 -4.97 6.74
C THR A 545 -0.96 -4.03 6.25
N TRP A 546 -1.19 -4.01 4.94
CA TRP A 546 -2.20 -3.16 4.32
C TRP A 546 -2.67 -3.74 3.00
N THR A 547 -3.75 -3.18 2.49
CA THR A 547 -4.22 -3.39 1.13
C THR A 547 -4.48 -2.02 0.51
N VAL A 548 -3.97 -1.82 -0.70
CA VAL A 548 -4.27 -0.65 -1.52
C VAL A 548 -5.03 -1.10 -2.77
N SER A 549 -6.08 -0.38 -3.12
CA SER A 549 -6.79 -0.53 -4.39
C SER A 549 -6.61 0.72 -5.25
N GLY A 550 -6.40 0.54 -6.53
CA GLY A 550 -6.00 1.54 -7.50
C GLY A 550 -4.50 1.48 -7.78
N ASP A 551 -4.10 1.93 -8.98
CA ASP A 551 -2.68 2.05 -9.33
C ASP A 551 -2.07 3.20 -8.52
N SER A 552 -0.95 2.96 -7.83
CA SER A 552 -0.33 3.93 -6.92
C SER A 552 1.13 3.59 -6.65
N TYR A 553 1.87 4.59 -6.17
CA TYR A 553 3.11 4.36 -5.44
C TYR A 553 2.89 4.61 -3.95
N ASP A 554 3.53 3.78 -3.13
CA ASP A 554 3.29 3.74 -1.69
C ASP A 554 4.57 4.04 -0.90
N PHE A 555 4.42 4.76 0.23
CA PHE A 555 5.49 4.95 1.18
C PHE A 555 4.97 5.09 2.61
N ILE A 556 5.81 4.73 3.58
CA ILE A 556 5.55 4.98 5.00
C ILE A 556 6.51 6.08 5.47
N ASP A 557 5.98 7.11 6.11
CA ASP A 557 6.67 8.36 6.44
C ASP A 557 8.02 8.19 7.16
N VAL A 558 8.12 7.21 8.06
CA VAL A 558 9.33 6.93 8.86
C VAL A 558 10.07 5.66 8.42
N VAL A 559 9.74 5.11 7.26
CA VAL A 559 10.34 3.88 6.70
C VAL A 559 10.93 4.12 5.31
N GLY A 560 10.26 4.90 4.49
CA GLY A 560 10.58 5.09 3.08
C GLY A 560 9.54 4.44 2.16
N PRO A 561 9.84 4.40 0.85
CA PRO A 561 9.00 3.72 -0.13
C PRO A 561 8.85 2.24 0.16
N VAL A 562 7.64 1.75 -0.05
CA VAL A 562 7.28 0.35 0.17
C VAL A 562 6.56 -0.21 -1.05
N ARG A 563 6.65 -1.53 -1.25
CA ARG A 563 5.91 -2.27 -2.27
C ARG A 563 5.23 -3.47 -1.63
N GLY A 564 4.11 -3.87 -2.20
CA GLY A 564 3.33 -4.97 -1.69
C GLY A 564 2.48 -4.59 -0.48
N GLY A 565 1.98 -5.56 0.24
CA GLY A 565 1.00 -5.35 1.32
C GLY A 565 1.59 -5.49 2.72
N SER A 566 2.92 -5.49 2.89
CA SER A 566 3.52 -5.67 4.22
C SER A 566 4.93 -5.11 4.33
N GLN A 567 5.29 -4.66 5.55
CA GLN A 567 6.61 -4.17 5.92
C GLN A 567 6.91 -4.52 7.37
N THR A 568 8.06 -5.13 7.63
CA THR A 568 8.53 -5.32 9.00
C THR A 568 9.29 -4.08 9.48
N VAL A 569 8.96 -3.63 10.70
CA VAL A 569 9.61 -2.51 11.40
C VAL A 569 10.06 -2.95 12.79
N THR A 570 11.06 -2.26 13.35
CA THR A 570 11.61 -2.54 14.68
C THR A 570 11.62 -1.25 15.52
N PRO A 571 10.47 -0.82 16.05
CA PRO A 571 10.38 0.46 16.76
C PRO A 571 11.21 0.46 18.04
N ALA A 572 12.11 1.44 18.18
CA ALA A 572 12.88 1.68 19.41
C ALA A 572 12.14 2.55 20.43
N LYS A 573 11.10 3.26 19.99
CA LYS A 573 10.20 4.11 20.80
C LYS A 573 8.80 4.05 20.23
N THR A 574 7.79 4.45 21.00
CA THR A 574 6.43 4.58 20.49
C THR A 574 6.42 5.37 19.18
N THR A 575 5.92 4.75 18.13
CA THR A 575 5.96 5.27 16.76
C THR A 575 4.59 5.14 16.11
N THR A 576 4.12 6.22 15.53
CA THR A 576 2.98 6.21 14.60
C THR A 576 3.54 6.12 13.18
N TYR A 577 3.07 5.16 12.44
CA TYR A 577 3.40 4.94 11.04
C TYR A 577 2.25 5.47 10.19
N ALA A 578 2.54 6.34 9.22
CA ALA A 578 1.57 6.81 8.24
C ALA A 578 1.89 6.19 6.88
N LEU A 579 1.00 5.32 6.41
CA LEU A 579 1.05 4.80 5.05
C LEU A 579 0.39 5.80 4.11
N ASN A 580 1.12 6.23 3.12
CA ASN A 580 0.69 7.12 2.05
C ASN A 580 0.64 6.34 0.75
N SER A 581 -0.46 6.45 0.04
CA SER A 581 -0.67 5.84 -1.28
C SER A 581 -1.09 6.94 -2.25
N THR A 582 -0.37 7.10 -3.34
CA THR A 582 -0.48 8.27 -4.22
C THR A 582 -0.61 7.84 -5.68
N ASN A 583 -1.55 8.44 -6.41
CA ASN A 583 -1.64 8.34 -7.86
C ASN A 583 -1.85 9.72 -8.48
N GLN A 584 -2.07 9.78 -9.79
CA GLN A 584 -2.28 11.03 -10.52
C GLN A 584 -3.54 11.82 -10.09
N TYR A 585 -4.42 11.26 -9.28
CA TYR A 585 -5.65 11.92 -8.82
C TYR A 585 -5.58 12.36 -7.35
N GLY A 586 -4.54 11.99 -6.63
CA GLY A 586 -4.33 12.42 -5.26
C GLY A 586 -3.69 11.36 -4.37
N ARG A 587 -3.70 11.63 -3.07
CA ARG A 587 -3.10 10.81 -2.01
C ARG A 587 -4.16 10.40 -0.99
N SER A 588 -4.07 9.15 -0.54
CA SER A 588 -4.74 8.66 0.67
C SER A 588 -3.71 8.34 1.74
N THR A 589 -4.08 8.53 3.01
CA THR A 589 -3.20 8.27 4.15
C THR A 589 -3.97 7.55 5.25
N GLU A 590 -3.38 6.49 5.79
CA GLU A 590 -3.87 5.77 6.96
C GLU A 590 -2.75 5.62 7.99
N GLN A 591 -3.09 5.51 9.26
CA GLN A 591 -2.11 5.50 10.35
C GLN A 591 -2.32 4.32 11.31
N VAL A 592 -1.20 3.81 11.83
CA VAL A 592 -1.19 2.83 12.92
C VAL A 592 -0.08 3.19 13.91
N THR A 593 -0.38 3.12 15.22
CA THR A 593 0.60 3.38 16.28
C THR A 593 1.05 2.08 16.94
N VAL A 594 2.35 1.91 17.05
CA VAL A 594 2.97 0.86 17.86
C VAL A 594 3.58 1.50 19.10
N THR A 595 3.05 1.13 20.25
CA THR A 595 3.51 1.60 21.56
C THR A 595 4.68 0.75 22.04
N VAL A 596 5.77 1.40 22.45
CA VAL A 596 6.94 0.73 23.08
C VAL A 596 6.84 0.94 24.59
N LYS A 597 6.85 -0.19 25.32
CA LYS A 597 6.82 -0.26 26.80
C LYS A 597 8.21 -0.42 27.37
#